data_76c87dc15071d5d2cf7b8fab136dd24a
#
_entry.id   76c87dc15071d5d2cf7b8fab136dd24a
#
_cell.length_a   1.000
_cell.length_b   1.000
_cell.length_c   1.000
_cell.angle_alpha   90.00
_cell.angle_beta   90.00
_cell.angle_gamma   90.00
#
_symmetry.space_group_name_H-M   'P 1'
#
loop_
_entity.id
_entity.type
_entity.pdbx_description
1 polymer ?
#
loop_
_entity_poly.entity_id
_entity_poly.type
_entity_poly.pdbx_seq_one_letter_code
_entity_poly.pdbx_strand_id
1 'polypeptide(L)'
;MNDDYLWDGSGEPDAEVQKLEALLGRYRSLAPMPDFKRVVVIRRRPVWPLAAAAALIVCMILGALRFYTPANRWRAIEESGVTDVPHSILRAGDVVRTERGSVRLQSPAVGTIDLGANTTVRLIENRSRRHRLALAAGTIHAKTTSQPGVFVIDTPKARAIDLGCEYTLTIAPGGGGELHVLAGWVDLTHGYEQSLVPQGASAMITTDGSLTVPVFDDATPAFHEAVSKHDMPTIVALARTRDAFTLLNLFRLSTPDERMLLYDRLNQLVPAPFSITRESVRYWTPSSTELWWTPVLRASGIHALKKKKGALQGL
;
A
#
# COMPACT_ATOMS: atom_id res chain seq x y z
N MET A 1 89.97 30.86 29.33
CA MET A 1 89.72 29.98 28.16
C MET A 1 88.61 30.64 27.35
N ASN A 2 88.92 31.01 26.13
CA ASN A 2 87.96 31.68 25.28
C ASN A 2 87.21 30.58 24.45
N ASP A 3 85.98 30.24 24.85
CA ASP A 3 85.26 29.11 24.27
C ASP A 3 84.62 29.44 22.90
N ASP A 4 84.79 30.74 22.46
CA ASP A 4 84.15 31.18 21.19
C ASP A 4 84.72 30.52 19.93
N TYR A 5 86.01 30.12 19.95
CA TYR A 5 86.65 29.45 18.81
C TYR A 5 85.98 28.12 18.45
N LEU A 6 85.44 27.40 19.43
CA LEU A 6 84.81 26.12 19.21
C LEU A 6 83.44 26.23 18.46
N TRP A 7 82.91 27.42 18.46
CA TRP A 7 81.53 27.61 17.85
C TRP A 7 81.56 28.41 16.56
N ASP A 8 82.37 29.42 16.44
CA ASP A 8 82.37 30.31 15.29
C ASP A 8 83.70 30.44 14.56
N GLY A 9 84.76 29.78 15.06
CA GLY A 9 86.14 29.81 14.52
C GLY A 9 86.84 31.14 14.75
N SER A 10 86.37 32.03 15.65
CA SER A 10 86.95 33.33 15.90
C SER A 10 87.96 33.30 17.08
N GLY A 11 89.17 33.82 16.88
CA GLY A 11 90.23 33.87 17.89
C GLY A 11 91.35 32.87 17.65
N GLU A 12 92.40 32.90 18.59
CA GLU A 12 93.48 31.92 18.54
C GLU A 12 93.05 30.61 19.21
N PRO A 13 93.16 29.47 18.47
CA PRO A 13 92.77 28.17 19.01
C PRO A 13 93.74 27.73 20.09
N ASP A 14 93.26 27.12 21.13
CA ASP A 14 94.04 26.49 22.20
C ASP A 14 94.91 25.37 21.60
N ALA A 15 96.11 25.17 22.20
CA ALA A 15 97.11 24.18 21.69
C ALA A 15 96.57 22.73 21.66
N GLU A 16 95.56 22.40 22.47
CA GLU A 16 94.87 21.09 22.40
C GLU A 16 93.86 21.01 21.28
N VAL A 17 93.15 22.10 20.97
CA VAL A 17 92.21 22.19 19.87
C VAL A 17 92.92 22.13 18.54
N GLN A 18 94.08 22.80 18.38
CA GLN A 18 94.92 22.71 17.20
C GLN A 18 95.40 21.28 16.92
N LYS A 19 95.78 20.52 17.95
CA LYS A 19 96.15 19.08 17.76
C LYS A 19 94.97 18.23 17.34
N LEU A 20 93.79 18.49 17.83
CA LEU A 20 92.57 17.79 17.45
C LEU A 20 92.19 18.13 16.03
N GLU A 21 92.24 19.37 15.61
CA GLU A 21 91.97 19.79 14.24
C GLU A 21 92.95 19.18 13.23
N ALA A 22 94.25 19.09 13.60
CA ALA A 22 95.24 18.44 12.76
C ALA A 22 94.99 16.93 12.59
N LEU A 23 94.50 16.28 13.67
CA LEU A 23 94.11 14.89 13.64
C LEU A 23 92.83 14.67 12.82
N LEU A 24 91.79 15.50 12.99
CA LEU A 24 90.52 15.39 12.27
C LEU A 24 90.60 15.87 10.84
N GLY A 25 91.56 16.72 10.49
CA GLY A 25 91.78 17.18 9.12
C GLY A 25 92.01 16.03 8.11
N ARG A 26 92.52 14.88 8.61
CA ARG A 26 92.75 13.67 7.79
C ARG A 26 91.39 13.04 7.39
N TYR A 27 90.35 13.27 8.09
CA TYR A 27 89.02 12.72 7.80
C TYR A 27 88.10 13.71 7.12
N ARG A 28 88.59 14.94 6.84
CA ARG A 28 87.80 15.95 6.10
C ARG A 28 87.65 15.51 4.67
N SER A 29 86.48 15.03 4.32
CA SER A 29 86.18 14.64 2.93
C SER A 29 86.17 15.89 2.06
N LEU A 30 87.09 15.97 1.12
CA LEU A 30 87.18 17.02 0.09
C LEU A 30 86.32 16.71 -1.13
N ALA A 31 85.52 15.62 -1.09
CA ALA A 31 84.65 15.30 -2.17
C ALA A 31 83.44 16.27 -2.18
N PRO A 32 83.10 16.91 -3.32
CA PRO A 32 81.95 17.76 -3.40
C PRO A 32 80.70 16.93 -3.08
N MET A 33 79.79 17.48 -2.27
CA MET A 33 78.54 16.80 -1.93
C MET A 33 77.79 16.45 -3.23
N PRO A 34 77.34 15.18 -3.40
CA PRO A 34 76.60 14.78 -4.59
C PRO A 34 75.31 15.60 -4.67
N ASP A 35 75.04 16.19 -5.83
CA ASP A 35 73.84 16.98 -6.10
C ASP A 35 72.66 16.00 -6.17
N PHE A 36 71.91 15.87 -5.09
CA PHE A 36 70.70 15.07 -5.03
C PHE A 36 69.59 15.75 -5.81
N LYS A 37 69.56 15.58 -7.13
CA LYS A 37 68.40 15.93 -7.97
C LYS A 37 67.24 15.08 -7.50
N ARG A 38 66.32 15.72 -6.76
CA ARG A 38 65.06 15.11 -6.37
C ARG A 38 64.24 14.82 -7.64
N VAL A 39 64.34 13.62 -8.20
CA VAL A 39 63.48 13.19 -9.27
C VAL A 39 62.14 12.90 -8.67
N VAL A 40 61.23 13.87 -8.71
CA VAL A 40 59.79 13.68 -8.40
C VAL A 40 59.20 12.87 -9.55
N VAL A 41 59.17 11.56 -9.44
CA VAL A 41 58.42 10.71 -10.36
C VAL A 41 56.97 10.86 -10.06
N ILE A 42 56.30 11.82 -10.73
CA ILE A 42 54.84 11.94 -10.71
C ILE A 42 54.32 10.73 -11.51
N ARG A 43 54.06 9.65 -10.81
CA ARG A 43 53.33 8.49 -11.36
C ARG A 43 51.89 8.93 -11.62
N ARG A 44 51.60 9.45 -12.81
CA ARG A 44 50.25 9.68 -13.28
C ARG A 44 49.53 8.33 -13.29
N ARG A 45 48.66 8.10 -12.26
CA ARG A 45 47.80 6.93 -12.28
C ARG A 45 46.91 7.07 -13.51
N PRO A 46 46.82 6.06 -14.38
CA PRO A 46 45.96 6.14 -15.54
C PRO A 46 44.50 6.32 -15.04
N VAL A 47 43.85 7.41 -15.41
CA VAL A 47 42.46 7.75 -15.02
C VAL A 47 41.43 7.01 -15.88
N TRP A 48 41.89 6.32 -16.93
CA TRP A 48 41.00 5.58 -17.82
C TRP A 48 40.16 4.48 -17.15
N PRO A 49 40.60 3.74 -16.09
CA PRO A 49 39.72 2.78 -15.42
C PRO A 49 38.60 3.48 -14.64
N LEU A 50 38.84 4.70 -14.11
CA LEU A 50 37.80 5.49 -13.49
C LEU A 50 36.78 6.01 -14.52
N ALA A 51 37.23 6.41 -15.69
CA ALA A 51 36.35 6.81 -16.80
C ALA A 51 35.52 5.63 -17.32
N ALA A 52 36.11 4.44 -17.42
CA ALA A 52 35.42 3.21 -17.82
C ALA A 52 34.36 2.80 -16.77
N ALA A 53 34.69 2.89 -15.46
CA ALA A 53 33.74 2.62 -14.38
C ALA A 53 32.58 3.62 -14.39
N ALA A 54 32.84 4.92 -14.60
CA ALA A 54 31.83 5.94 -14.72
C ALA A 54 30.89 5.68 -15.92
N ALA A 55 31.46 5.30 -17.07
CA ALA A 55 30.68 4.96 -18.27
C ALA A 55 29.78 3.74 -18.03
N LEU A 56 30.28 2.70 -17.34
CA LEU A 56 29.47 1.53 -16.98
C LEU A 56 28.33 1.88 -16.03
N ILE A 57 28.57 2.73 -15.04
CA ILE A 57 27.51 3.22 -14.13
C ILE A 57 26.46 4.02 -14.88
N VAL A 58 26.88 4.92 -15.79
CA VAL A 58 25.94 5.68 -16.64
C VAL A 58 25.13 4.75 -17.55
N CYS A 59 25.77 3.76 -18.17
CA CYS A 59 25.07 2.76 -18.99
C CYS A 59 24.10 1.91 -18.17
N MET A 60 24.46 1.50 -16.94
CA MET A 60 23.55 0.80 -16.03
C MET A 60 22.37 1.67 -15.63
N ILE A 61 22.60 2.94 -15.31
CA ILE A 61 21.52 3.89 -14.96
C ILE A 61 20.59 4.12 -16.15
N LEU A 62 21.15 4.36 -17.35
CA LEU A 62 20.37 4.54 -18.57
C LEU A 62 19.63 3.25 -18.95
N GLY A 63 20.24 2.08 -18.80
CA GLY A 63 19.60 0.79 -18.96
C GLY A 63 18.46 0.59 -17.96
N ALA A 64 18.71 0.83 -16.68
CA ALA A 64 17.69 0.76 -15.64
C ALA A 64 16.51 1.73 -15.90
N LEU A 65 16.81 2.97 -16.35
CA LEU A 65 15.76 3.95 -16.72
C LEU A 65 14.96 3.51 -17.97
N ARG A 66 15.58 2.79 -18.90
CA ARG A 66 14.92 2.28 -20.11
C ARG A 66 13.97 1.12 -19.78
N PHE A 67 14.32 0.29 -18.79
CA PHE A 67 13.50 -0.84 -18.30
C PHE A 67 12.60 -0.45 -17.13
N TYR A 68 12.81 0.73 -16.54
CA TYR A 68 11.97 1.24 -15.47
C TYR A 68 10.64 1.72 -16.07
N THR A 69 9.70 0.78 -16.26
CA THR A 69 8.29 1.14 -16.46
C THR A 69 7.79 1.64 -15.11
N PRO A 70 7.45 2.93 -14.96
CA PRO A 70 6.93 3.41 -13.69
C PRO A 70 5.69 2.58 -13.37
N ALA A 71 5.71 1.89 -12.23
CA ALA A 71 4.61 1.05 -11.72
C ALA A 71 3.27 1.83 -11.65
N ASN A 72 3.33 3.14 -11.80
CA ASN A 72 2.22 4.07 -11.71
C ASN A 72 1.54 4.37 -13.06
N ARG A 73 1.89 3.68 -14.17
CA ARG A 73 1.22 3.95 -15.45
C ARG A 73 -0.13 3.26 -15.50
N TRP A 74 -1.18 4.05 -15.71
CA TRP A 74 -2.49 3.58 -16.09
C TRP A 74 -2.61 3.61 -17.60
N ARG A 75 -2.90 2.48 -18.21
CA ARG A 75 -3.13 2.35 -19.65
C ARG A 75 -4.61 2.07 -19.88
N ALA A 76 -5.23 2.84 -20.75
CA ALA A 76 -6.56 2.56 -21.25
C ALA A 76 -6.46 1.79 -22.57
N ILE A 77 -7.20 0.70 -22.66
CA ILE A 77 -7.31 -0.17 -23.82
C ILE A 77 -8.80 -0.22 -24.18
N GLU A 78 -9.17 0.34 -25.31
CA GLU A 78 -10.53 0.24 -25.84
C GLU A 78 -10.77 -1.20 -26.31
N GLU A 79 -11.83 -1.84 -25.81
CA GLU A 79 -12.15 -3.20 -26.16
C GLU A 79 -13.27 -3.27 -27.20
N SER A 80 -14.27 -2.41 -27.09
CA SER A 80 -15.39 -2.37 -28.03
C SER A 80 -16.24 -1.11 -27.91
N GLY A 81 -16.94 -0.75 -28.98
CA GLY A 81 -18.04 0.20 -28.99
C GLY A 81 -17.65 1.66 -28.96
N VAL A 82 -18.56 2.53 -28.53
CA VAL A 82 -18.37 3.98 -28.45
C VAL A 82 -17.81 4.34 -27.08
N THR A 83 -16.60 4.89 -27.09
CA THR A 83 -15.86 5.27 -25.87
C THR A 83 -15.22 6.64 -26.06
N ASP A 84 -15.05 7.36 -24.97
CA ASP A 84 -14.30 8.63 -24.89
C ASP A 84 -13.11 8.44 -23.96
N VAL A 85 -11.94 8.19 -24.56
CA VAL A 85 -10.68 7.97 -23.87
C VAL A 85 -9.70 9.06 -24.29
N PRO A 86 -9.35 9.99 -23.38
CA PRO A 86 -8.53 11.16 -23.74
C PRO A 86 -7.10 10.77 -24.16
N HIS A 87 -6.55 9.71 -23.55
CA HIS A 87 -5.18 9.25 -23.81
C HIS A 87 -5.04 7.76 -23.53
N SER A 88 -4.21 7.06 -24.32
CA SER A 88 -3.85 5.64 -24.06
C SER A 88 -3.09 5.45 -22.73
N ILE A 89 -2.43 6.50 -22.23
CA ILE A 89 -1.79 6.55 -20.92
C ILE A 89 -2.46 7.66 -20.12
N LEU A 90 -3.22 7.28 -19.11
CA LEU A 90 -4.00 8.20 -18.29
C LEU A 90 -3.12 8.97 -17.30
N ARG A 91 -3.48 10.23 -17.09
CA ARG A 91 -2.92 11.13 -16.08
C ARG A 91 -3.97 11.44 -15.02
N ALA A 92 -3.51 11.85 -13.84
CA ALA A 92 -4.43 12.36 -12.82
C ALA A 92 -5.25 13.54 -13.38
N GLY A 93 -6.57 13.45 -13.23
CA GLY A 93 -7.54 14.38 -13.81
C GLY A 93 -8.27 13.84 -15.05
N ASP A 94 -7.69 12.89 -15.78
CA ASP A 94 -8.31 12.33 -16.98
C ASP A 94 -9.63 11.61 -16.63
N VAL A 95 -10.60 11.74 -17.53
CA VAL A 95 -11.92 11.12 -17.43
C VAL A 95 -12.10 10.17 -18.60
N VAL A 96 -12.45 8.94 -18.30
CA VAL A 96 -12.83 7.91 -19.28
C VAL A 96 -14.34 7.73 -19.22
N ARG A 97 -15.00 7.76 -20.36
CA ARG A 97 -16.44 7.49 -20.51
C ARG A 97 -16.66 6.37 -21.51
N THR A 98 -17.57 5.51 -21.16
CA THR A 98 -18.10 4.49 -22.08
C THR A 98 -19.58 4.76 -22.29
N GLU A 99 -20.04 4.74 -23.54
CA GLU A 99 -21.46 4.79 -23.87
C GLU A 99 -21.99 3.36 -24.08
N ARG A 100 -21.78 2.81 -25.28
CA ARG A 100 -22.18 1.43 -25.65
C ARG A 100 -20.97 0.52 -25.83
N GLY A 101 -19.87 0.83 -25.18
CA GLY A 101 -18.62 0.13 -25.29
C GLY A 101 -18.05 -0.32 -23.95
N SER A 102 -16.85 -0.87 -23.98
CA SER A 102 -16.07 -1.25 -22.82
C SER A 102 -14.62 -0.79 -22.96
N VAL A 103 -14.02 -0.43 -21.83
CA VAL A 103 -12.61 -0.02 -21.73
C VAL A 103 -11.95 -0.79 -20.61
N ARG A 104 -10.80 -1.37 -20.90
CA ARG A 104 -9.93 -1.95 -19.87
C ARG A 104 -8.89 -0.95 -19.42
N LEU A 105 -8.88 -0.61 -18.14
CA LEU A 105 -7.82 0.13 -17.50
C LEU A 105 -6.83 -0.86 -16.89
N GLN A 106 -5.56 -0.73 -17.22
CA GLN A 106 -4.50 -1.60 -16.72
C GLN A 106 -3.41 -0.80 -16.01
N SER A 107 -3.04 -1.23 -14.82
CA SER A 107 -1.93 -0.68 -14.05
C SER A 107 -1.07 -1.81 -13.46
N PRO A 108 0.25 -1.82 -13.68
CA PRO A 108 1.13 -2.82 -13.06
C PRO A 108 1.10 -2.82 -11.53
N ALA A 109 0.74 -1.69 -10.92
CA ALA A 109 0.68 -1.54 -9.47
C ALA A 109 -0.66 -1.98 -8.86
N VAL A 110 -1.72 -2.02 -9.66
CA VAL A 110 -3.08 -2.30 -9.17
C VAL A 110 -3.62 -3.60 -9.76
N GLY A 111 -3.54 -3.78 -11.07
CA GLY A 111 -4.17 -4.86 -11.80
C GLY A 111 -5.00 -4.33 -12.97
N THR A 112 -6.16 -4.92 -13.20
CA THR A 112 -7.08 -4.58 -14.30
C THR A 112 -8.43 -4.13 -13.76
N ILE A 113 -8.98 -3.10 -14.41
CA ILE A 113 -10.33 -2.57 -14.14
C ILE A 113 -11.06 -2.50 -15.46
N ASP A 114 -12.08 -3.31 -15.64
CA ASP A 114 -12.92 -3.31 -16.82
C ASP A 114 -14.12 -2.40 -16.59
N LEU A 115 -14.29 -1.42 -17.46
CA LEU A 115 -15.41 -0.49 -17.45
C LEU A 115 -16.50 -1.04 -18.37
N GLY A 116 -17.70 -1.26 -17.85
CA GLY A 116 -18.87 -1.62 -18.63
C GLY A 116 -19.47 -0.41 -19.37
N ALA A 117 -20.58 -0.65 -20.07
CA ALA A 117 -21.31 0.42 -20.75
C ALA A 117 -21.86 1.47 -19.77
N ASN A 118 -22.07 2.69 -20.26
CA ASN A 118 -22.61 3.84 -19.50
C ASN A 118 -21.80 4.15 -18.21
N THR A 119 -20.48 3.97 -18.27
CA THR A 119 -19.59 4.12 -17.12
C THR A 119 -18.74 5.37 -17.27
N THR A 120 -18.67 6.16 -16.19
CA THR A 120 -17.81 7.34 -16.11
C THR A 120 -16.84 7.21 -14.94
N VAL A 121 -15.54 7.16 -15.26
CA VAL A 121 -14.46 7.04 -14.28
C VAL A 121 -13.46 8.16 -14.47
N ARG A 122 -13.00 8.76 -13.37
CA ARG A 122 -11.90 9.73 -13.34
C ARG A 122 -10.72 9.18 -12.58
N LEU A 123 -9.51 9.31 -13.11
CA LEU A 123 -8.28 9.03 -12.37
C LEU A 123 -7.96 10.21 -11.45
N ILE A 124 -8.10 10.02 -10.14
CA ILE A 124 -7.89 11.08 -9.13
C ILE A 124 -6.44 11.15 -8.69
N GLU A 125 -5.86 10.00 -8.35
CA GLU A 125 -4.49 9.93 -7.83
C GLU A 125 -3.77 8.71 -8.41
N ASN A 126 -2.50 8.93 -8.76
CA ASN A 126 -1.65 7.93 -9.36
C ASN A 126 -0.22 8.06 -8.80
N ARG A 127 -0.02 7.58 -7.57
CA ARG A 127 1.28 7.59 -6.89
C ARG A 127 1.68 6.16 -6.52
N SER A 128 2.98 5.94 -6.26
CA SER A 128 3.55 4.60 -6.05
C SER A 128 2.83 3.70 -5.03
N ARG A 129 2.12 4.29 -4.06
CA ARG A 129 1.38 3.58 -3.01
C ARG A 129 -0.06 4.05 -2.84
N ARG A 130 -0.54 4.89 -3.76
CA ARG A 130 -1.89 5.46 -3.72
C ARG A 130 -2.44 5.57 -5.13
N HIS A 131 -3.45 4.78 -5.41
CA HIS A 131 -4.18 4.81 -6.65
C HIS A 131 -5.65 5.03 -6.33
N ARG A 132 -6.22 6.11 -6.85
CA ARG A 132 -7.62 6.46 -6.63
C ARG A 132 -8.32 6.72 -7.94
N LEU A 133 -9.44 6.05 -8.14
CA LEU A 133 -10.41 6.33 -9.19
C LEU A 133 -11.66 6.94 -8.56
N ALA A 134 -12.38 7.78 -9.31
CA ALA A 134 -13.72 8.19 -8.96
C ALA A 134 -14.69 7.59 -9.98
N LEU A 135 -15.59 6.72 -9.52
CA LEU A 135 -16.68 6.17 -10.31
C LEU A 135 -17.91 7.03 -10.09
N ALA A 136 -18.28 7.85 -11.08
CA ALA A 136 -19.44 8.73 -10.98
C ALA A 136 -20.76 7.96 -11.20
N ALA A 137 -20.79 7.08 -12.17
CA ALA A 137 -21.91 6.17 -12.48
C ALA A 137 -21.41 5.05 -13.38
N GLY A 138 -22.18 3.95 -13.46
CA GLY A 138 -21.89 2.79 -14.31
C GLY A 138 -21.36 1.61 -13.52
N THR A 139 -20.75 0.66 -14.23
CA THR A 139 -20.29 -0.61 -13.66
C THR A 139 -18.81 -0.80 -13.96
N ILE A 140 -18.06 -1.16 -12.93
CA ILE A 140 -16.67 -1.61 -13.07
C ILE A 140 -16.54 -3.03 -12.55
N HIS A 141 -15.67 -3.80 -13.20
CA HIS A 141 -15.15 -5.06 -12.68
C HIS A 141 -13.67 -4.91 -12.42
N ALA A 142 -13.28 -4.99 -11.13
CA ALA A 142 -11.92 -4.80 -10.68
C ALA A 142 -11.29 -6.14 -10.30
N LYS A 143 -10.12 -6.43 -10.88
CA LYS A 143 -9.28 -7.56 -10.51
C LYS A 143 -7.92 -7.04 -10.10
N THR A 144 -7.67 -7.02 -8.80
CA THR A 144 -6.51 -6.35 -8.24
C THR A 144 -5.48 -7.34 -7.69
N THR A 145 -4.22 -6.95 -7.81
CA THR A 145 -3.08 -7.65 -7.22
C THR A 145 -2.32 -6.74 -6.25
N SER A 146 -2.86 -5.56 -5.99
CA SER A 146 -2.26 -4.56 -5.13
C SER A 146 -2.22 -4.99 -3.66
N GLN A 147 -1.37 -4.33 -2.87
CA GLN A 147 -1.43 -4.50 -1.43
C GLN A 147 -2.72 -3.86 -0.87
N PRO A 148 -3.29 -4.41 0.22
CA PRO A 148 -4.47 -3.83 0.87
C PRO A 148 -4.35 -2.32 1.11
N GLY A 149 -5.40 -1.57 0.72
CA GLY A 149 -5.49 -0.13 0.91
C GLY A 149 -4.71 0.73 -0.09
N VAL A 150 -4.00 0.13 -1.04
CA VAL A 150 -3.26 0.87 -2.08
C VAL A 150 -4.22 1.40 -3.16
N PHE A 151 -5.27 0.65 -3.47
CA PHE A 151 -6.26 1.02 -4.46
C PHE A 151 -7.59 1.38 -3.80
N VAL A 152 -8.17 2.49 -4.24
CA VAL A 152 -9.42 3.04 -3.69
C VAL A 152 -10.30 3.55 -4.83
N ILE A 153 -11.59 3.28 -4.74
CA ILE A 153 -12.60 3.85 -5.62
C ILE A 153 -13.52 4.73 -4.81
N ASP A 154 -13.52 6.02 -5.13
CA ASP A 154 -14.49 6.95 -4.61
C ASP A 154 -15.77 6.89 -5.48
N THR A 155 -16.92 6.81 -4.84
CA THR A 155 -18.25 6.95 -5.46
C THR A 155 -18.91 8.23 -4.94
N PRO A 156 -20.03 8.67 -5.51
CA PRO A 156 -20.71 9.86 -5.00
C PRO A 156 -21.14 9.78 -3.53
N LYS A 157 -21.35 8.55 -3.03
CA LYS A 157 -21.90 8.34 -1.68
C LYS A 157 -21.02 7.51 -0.75
N ALA A 158 -20.07 6.75 -1.29
CA ALA A 158 -19.23 5.86 -0.49
C ALA A 158 -17.82 5.78 -1.07
N ARG A 159 -16.95 5.11 -0.35
CA ARG A 159 -15.60 4.76 -0.77
C ARG A 159 -15.40 3.26 -0.66
N ALA A 160 -14.94 2.63 -1.73
CA ALA A 160 -14.52 1.24 -1.75
C ALA A 160 -12.99 1.16 -1.63
N ILE A 161 -12.51 0.56 -0.55
CA ILE A 161 -11.08 0.34 -0.29
C ILE A 161 -10.78 -1.11 -0.61
N ASP A 162 -9.92 -1.31 -1.60
CA ASP A 162 -9.48 -2.64 -2.02
C ASP A 162 -8.52 -3.27 -1.01
N LEU A 163 -8.79 -4.51 -0.64
CA LEU A 163 -7.94 -5.28 0.27
C LEU A 163 -7.23 -6.46 -0.43
N GLY A 164 -7.11 -6.40 -1.78
CA GLY A 164 -6.57 -7.45 -2.63
C GLY A 164 -7.68 -8.40 -3.07
N CYS A 165 -8.46 -7.99 -4.06
CA CYS A 165 -9.75 -8.62 -4.37
C CYS A 165 -10.10 -8.61 -5.86
N GLU A 166 -11.15 -9.37 -6.17
CA GLU A 166 -11.87 -9.29 -7.42
C GLU A 166 -13.34 -8.97 -7.10
N TYR A 167 -13.88 -7.90 -7.69
CA TYR A 167 -15.22 -7.43 -7.37
C TYR A 167 -15.85 -6.63 -8.51
N THR A 168 -17.17 -6.57 -8.48
CA THR A 168 -17.97 -5.68 -9.33
C THR A 168 -18.59 -4.58 -8.46
N LEU A 169 -18.46 -3.33 -8.90
CA LEU A 169 -19.09 -2.18 -8.27
C LEU A 169 -19.94 -1.46 -9.31
N THR A 170 -21.24 -1.39 -9.04
CA THR A 170 -22.22 -0.70 -9.90
C THR A 170 -22.78 0.50 -9.15
N ILE A 171 -22.74 1.67 -9.78
CA ILE A 171 -23.27 2.92 -9.23
C ILE A 171 -24.30 3.50 -10.19
N ALA A 172 -25.51 3.70 -9.68
CA ALA A 172 -26.56 4.36 -10.42
C ALA A 172 -26.32 5.88 -10.49
N PRO A 173 -26.91 6.60 -11.46
CA PRO A 173 -26.78 8.06 -11.56
C PRO A 173 -27.17 8.84 -10.29
N GLY A 174 -28.05 8.27 -9.43
CA GLY A 174 -28.44 8.82 -8.15
C GLY A 174 -27.40 8.61 -7.02
N GLY A 175 -26.28 7.92 -7.31
CA GLY A 175 -25.20 7.69 -6.38
C GLY A 175 -25.37 6.46 -5.48
N GLY A 176 -26.54 5.84 -5.45
CA GLY A 176 -26.75 4.52 -4.84
C GLY A 176 -26.13 3.43 -5.72
N GLY A 177 -25.90 2.25 -5.15
CA GLY A 177 -25.26 1.18 -5.92
C GLY A 177 -25.07 -0.11 -5.15
N GLU A 178 -24.37 -1.04 -5.77
CA GLU A 178 -24.10 -2.36 -5.22
C GLU A 178 -22.64 -2.73 -5.41
N LEU A 179 -22.04 -3.26 -4.36
CA LEU A 179 -20.76 -3.93 -4.38
C LEU A 179 -20.95 -5.43 -4.26
N HIS A 180 -20.40 -6.22 -5.19
CA HIS A 180 -20.36 -7.67 -5.15
C HIS A 180 -18.90 -8.15 -5.18
N VAL A 181 -18.48 -8.92 -4.19
CA VAL A 181 -17.09 -9.40 -4.04
C VAL A 181 -16.97 -10.85 -4.49
N LEU A 182 -16.23 -11.07 -5.57
CA LEU A 182 -16.00 -12.40 -6.17
C LEU A 182 -14.84 -13.14 -5.48
N ALA A 183 -13.80 -12.41 -5.05
CA ALA A 183 -12.67 -12.98 -4.34
C ALA A 183 -12.05 -11.92 -3.40
N GLY A 184 -11.58 -12.35 -2.23
CA GLY A 184 -10.94 -11.46 -1.25
C GLY A 184 -11.93 -10.63 -0.44
N TRP A 185 -11.60 -9.34 -0.22
CA TRP A 185 -12.37 -8.45 0.65
C TRP A 185 -12.35 -7.02 0.13
N VAL A 186 -13.46 -6.33 0.27
CA VAL A 186 -13.56 -4.87 0.05
C VAL A 186 -14.13 -4.22 1.29
N ASP A 187 -13.55 -3.09 1.67
CA ASP A 187 -14.05 -2.27 2.75
C ASP A 187 -14.81 -1.06 2.17
N LEU A 188 -16.13 -1.06 2.34
CA LEU A 188 -16.99 0.07 2.01
C LEU A 188 -17.09 1.01 3.19
N THR A 189 -16.88 2.32 2.95
CA THR A 189 -16.95 3.35 4.00
C THR A 189 -17.79 4.55 3.55
N HIS A 190 -18.60 5.10 4.46
CA HIS A 190 -19.32 6.37 4.31
C HIS A 190 -19.39 7.08 5.66
N GLY A 191 -18.71 8.22 5.80
CA GLY A 191 -18.59 8.89 7.10
C GLY A 191 -17.96 7.95 8.13
N TYR A 192 -18.73 7.63 9.18
CA TYR A 192 -18.35 6.67 10.22
C TYR A 192 -18.90 5.26 9.98
N GLU A 193 -19.70 5.08 8.94
CA GLU A 193 -20.21 3.76 8.58
C GLU A 193 -19.17 2.99 7.80
N GLN A 194 -19.11 1.68 8.09
CA GLN A 194 -18.20 0.75 7.46
C GLN A 194 -18.94 -0.57 7.20
N SER A 195 -18.74 -1.14 6.03
CA SER A 195 -19.24 -2.46 5.66
C SER A 195 -18.09 -3.26 5.03
N LEU A 196 -17.55 -4.20 5.77
CA LEU A 196 -16.47 -5.07 5.30
C LEU A 196 -17.08 -6.26 4.57
N VAL A 197 -16.99 -6.28 3.24
CA VAL A 197 -17.65 -7.24 2.36
C VAL A 197 -16.69 -8.36 1.98
N PRO A 198 -16.97 -9.62 2.37
CA PRO A 198 -16.16 -10.78 2.05
C PRO A 198 -16.51 -11.37 0.70
N GLN A 199 -15.66 -12.25 0.22
CA GLN A 199 -15.92 -13.08 -0.96
C GLN A 199 -17.28 -13.76 -0.91
N GLY A 200 -18.02 -13.71 -2.04
CA GLY A 200 -19.34 -14.32 -2.23
C GLY A 200 -20.45 -13.59 -1.49
N ALA A 201 -20.24 -12.31 -1.18
CA ALA A 201 -21.24 -11.45 -0.55
C ALA A 201 -21.38 -10.12 -1.30
N SER A 202 -22.53 -9.50 -1.14
CA SER A 202 -22.87 -8.19 -1.67
C SER A 202 -23.27 -7.23 -0.55
N ALA A 203 -23.04 -5.93 -0.78
CA ALA A 203 -23.54 -4.85 0.06
C ALA A 203 -24.04 -3.71 -0.80
N MET A 204 -25.14 -3.05 -0.33
CA MET A 204 -25.74 -1.93 -1.03
C MET A 204 -25.24 -0.60 -0.46
N ILE A 205 -25.12 0.38 -1.35
CA ILE A 205 -24.96 1.79 -1.04
C ILE A 205 -26.32 2.42 -1.37
N THR A 206 -26.99 2.95 -0.39
CA THR A 206 -28.29 3.60 -0.60
C THR A 206 -28.11 5.00 -1.19
N THR A 207 -29.18 5.59 -1.71
CA THR A 207 -29.10 6.93 -2.33
C THR A 207 -28.80 8.05 -1.33
N ASP A 208 -29.07 7.84 -0.05
CA ASP A 208 -28.67 8.75 1.05
C ASP A 208 -27.23 8.52 1.52
N GLY A 209 -26.61 7.41 1.11
CA GLY A 209 -25.23 7.05 1.43
C GLY A 209 -25.08 5.99 2.52
N SER A 210 -26.17 5.56 3.16
CA SER A 210 -26.12 4.50 4.16
C SER A 210 -25.62 3.18 3.54
N LEU A 211 -24.90 2.39 4.33
CA LEU A 211 -24.33 1.12 3.90
C LEU A 211 -25.09 -0.05 4.54
N THR A 212 -25.53 -0.99 3.72
CA THR A 212 -26.12 -2.23 4.27
C THR A 212 -25.02 -3.15 4.82
N VAL A 213 -25.41 -4.06 5.71
CA VAL A 213 -24.54 -5.17 6.10
C VAL A 213 -24.35 -6.12 4.92
N PRO A 214 -23.21 -6.83 4.84
CA PRO A 214 -22.98 -7.81 3.77
C PRO A 214 -23.94 -8.98 3.88
N VAL A 215 -24.49 -9.41 2.74
CA VAL A 215 -25.34 -10.60 2.61
C VAL A 215 -24.70 -11.52 1.55
N PHE A 216 -24.64 -12.82 1.83
CA PHE A 216 -24.10 -13.79 0.89
C PHE A 216 -25.02 -14.00 -0.31
N ASP A 217 -24.43 -14.14 -1.50
CA ASP A 217 -25.17 -14.28 -2.78
C ASP A 217 -26.03 -15.56 -2.81
N ASP A 218 -25.66 -16.59 -2.06
CA ASP A 218 -26.40 -17.85 -1.93
C ASP A 218 -27.49 -17.81 -0.85
N ALA A 219 -27.71 -16.66 -0.22
CA ALA A 219 -28.84 -16.50 0.70
C ALA A 219 -30.17 -16.48 -0.06
N THR A 220 -31.25 -16.84 0.61
CA THR A 220 -32.57 -16.84 -0.03
C THR A 220 -33.00 -15.41 -0.35
N PRO A 221 -33.78 -15.19 -1.42
CA PRO A 221 -34.32 -13.88 -1.75
C PRO A 221 -35.10 -13.26 -0.57
N ALA A 222 -35.83 -14.09 0.18
CA ALA A 222 -36.56 -13.64 1.38
C ALA A 222 -35.62 -13.13 2.49
N PHE A 223 -34.43 -13.74 2.66
CA PHE A 223 -33.43 -13.27 3.62
C PHE A 223 -32.81 -11.94 3.14
N HIS A 224 -32.47 -11.81 1.86
CA HIS A 224 -31.99 -10.54 1.28
C HIS A 224 -33.01 -9.42 1.50
N GLU A 225 -34.28 -9.67 1.20
CA GLU A 225 -35.37 -8.68 1.41
C GLU A 225 -35.53 -8.31 2.89
N ALA A 226 -35.51 -9.31 3.79
CA ALA A 226 -35.61 -9.07 5.22
C ALA A 226 -34.45 -8.20 5.74
N VAL A 227 -33.19 -8.47 5.30
CA VAL A 227 -32.04 -7.67 5.69
C VAL A 227 -32.16 -6.23 5.14
N SER A 228 -32.58 -6.05 3.89
CA SER A 228 -32.75 -4.73 3.27
C SER A 228 -33.82 -3.88 3.97
N LYS A 229 -34.87 -4.51 4.50
CA LYS A 229 -35.97 -3.87 5.25
C LYS A 229 -35.75 -3.82 6.76
N HIS A 230 -34.65 -4.38 7.26
CA HIS A 230 -34.37 -4.52 8.68
C HIS A 230 -35.49 -5.26 9.44
N ASP A 231 -36.11 -6.25 8.78
CA ASP A 231 -37.13 -7.10 9.38
C ASP A 231 -36.49 -8.19 10.28
N MET A 232 -36.22 -7.80 11.53
CA MET A 232 -35.47 -8.61 12.47
C MET A 232 -36.10 -9.99 12.76
N PRO A 233 -37.44 -10.12 12.96
CA PRO A 233 -38.08 -11.43 13.12
C PRO A 233 -37.81 -12.37 11.94
N THR A 234 -37.95 -11.89 10.73
CA THR A 234 -37.71 -12.67 9.52
C THR A 234 -36.23 -13.01 9.34
N ILE A 235 -35.32 -12.05 9.62
CA ILE A 235 -33.86 -12.26 9.56
C ILE A 235 -33.46 -13.44 10.48
N VAL A 236 -33.85 -13.41 11.75
CA VAL A 236 -33.46 -14.47 12.70
C VAL A 236 -34.11 -15.81 12.37
N ALA A 237 -35.32 -15.81 11.82
CA ALA A 237 -36.01 -17.05 11.42
C ALA A 237 -35.31 -17.73 10.22
N LEU A 238 -34.88 -16.96 9.22
CA LEU A 238 -34.35 -17.48 7.96
C LEU A 238 -32.82 -17.68 7.97
N ALA A 239 -32.08 -17.07 8.90
CA ALA A 239 -30.63 -17.11 8.93
C ALA A 239 -30.08 -18.54 9.03
N ARG A 240 -29.16 -18.89 8.14
CA ARG A 240 -28.39 -20.15 8.10
C ARG A 240 -27.05 -19.97 8.80
N THR A 241 -26.31 -21.04 9.03
CA THR A 241 -24.96 -20.99 9.63
C THR A 241 -24.03 -20.04 8.86
N ARG A 242 -24.10 -20.02 7.53
CA ARG A 242 -23.30 -19.11 6.71
C ARG A 242 -23.67 -17.66 6.95
N ASP A 243 -24.93 -17.37 7.22
CA ASP A 243 -25.45 -16.01 7.44
C ASP A 243 -25.10 -15.48 8.85
N ALA A 244 -24.41 -16.27 9.68
CA ALA A 244 -23.90 -15.83 10.98
C ALA A 244 -23.02 -14.57 10.88
N PHE A 245 -22.29 -14.40 9.77
CA PHE A 245 -21.50 -13.19 9.50
C PHE A 245 -22.42 -11.96 9.35
N THR A 246 -23.49 -12.08 8.60
CA THR A 246 -24.50 -11.01 8.44
C THR A 246 -25.13 -10.64 9.78
N LEU A 247 -25.53 -11.68 10.57
CA LEU A 247 -26.10 -11.46 11.91
C LEU A 247 -25.13 -10.70 12.83
N LEU A 248 -23.84 -11.08 12.81
CA LEU A 248 -22.85 -10.41 13.64
C LEU A 248 -22.65 -8.94 13.27
N ASN A 249 -22.72 -8.62 11.97
CA ASN A 249 -22.64 -7.24 11.47
C ASN A 249 -23.88 -6.41 11.83
N LEU A 250 -25.05 -7.02 12.00
CA LEU A 250 -26.29 -6.34 12.39
C LEU A 250 -26.27 -5.80 13.82
N PHE A 251 -25.45 -6.35 14.73
CA PHE A 251 -25.42 -5.89 16.12
C PHE A 251 -25.20 -4.39 16.26
N ARG A 252 -24.37 -3.79 15.42
CA ARG A 252 -24.09 -2.34 15.47
C ARG A 252 -25.28 -1.47 15.05
N LEU A 253 -26.17 -2.00 14.20
CA LEU A 253 -27.31 -1.28 13.63
C LEU A 253 -28.61 -1.54 14.38
N SER A 254 -28.60 -2.44 15.37
CA SER A 254 -29.79 -2.96 16.05
C SER A 254 -30.02 -2.30 17.39
N THR A 255 -31.28 -2.24 17.78
CA THR A 255 -31.72 -1.83 19.12
C THR A 255 -31.31 -2.86 20.19
N PRO A 256 -31.32 -2.51 21.48
CA PRO A 256 -30.99 -3.46 22.55
C PRO A 256 -31.83 -4.75 22.53
N ASP A 257 -33.12 -4.66 22.18
CA ASP A 257 -34.02 -5.82 22.14
C ASP A 257 -33.76 -6.68 20.89
N GLU A 258 -33.49 -6.08 19.73
CA GLU A 258 -33.10 -6.79 18.52
C GLU A 258 -31.76 -7.50 18.70
N ARG A 259 -30.81 -6.92 19.42
CA ARG A 259 -29.53 -7.57 19.74
C ARG A 259 -29.71 -8.85 20.53
N MET A 260 -30.71 -8.92 21.41
CA MET A 260 -31.01 -10.15 22.12
C MET A 260 -31.55 -11.23 21.18
N LEU A 261 -32.41 -10.87 20.22
CA LEU A 261 -32.87 -11.79 19.19
C LEU A 261 -31.72 -12.29 18.31
N LEU A 262 -30.85 -11.36 17.88
CA LEU A 262 -29.63 -11.71 17.12
C LEU A 262 -28.71 -12.65 17.91
N TYR A 263 -28.49 -12.38 19.20
CA TYR A 263 -27.71 -13.23 20.08
C TYR A 263 -28.29 -14.65 20.16
N ASP A 264 -29.59 -14.76 20.43
CA ASP A 264 -30.25 -16.06 20.57
C ASP A 264 -30.10 -16.89 19.29
N ARG A 265 -30.30 -16.27 18.10
CA ARG A 265 -30.13 -16.97 16.84
C ARG A 265 -28.68 -17.28 16.53
N LEU A 266 -27.79 -16.31 16.68
CA LEU A 266 -26.37 -16.48 16.38
C LEU A 266 -25.74 -17.57 17.27
N ASN A 267 -26.10 -17.60 18.55
CA ASN A 267 -25.63 -18.61 19.49
C ASN A 267 -26.10 -20.04 19.14
N GLN A 268 -27.30 -20.17 18.53
CA GLN A 268 -27.77 -21.46 17.99
C GLN A 268 -26.94 -21.93 16.80
N LEU A 269 -26.53 -20.98 15.93
CA LEU A 269 -25.78 -21.29 14.71
C LEU A 269 -24.28 -21.46 14.96
N VAL A 270 -23.73 -20.63 15.80
CA VAL A 270 -22.31 -20.58 16.19
C VAL A 270 -22.25 -20.31 17.69
N PRO A 271 -21.94 -21.27 18.51
CA PRO A 271 -21.91 -21.10 19.97
C PRO A 271 -21.07 -19.91 20.41
N ALA A 272 -21.62 -19.08 21.27
CA ALA A 272 -20.96 -17.88 21.78
C ALA A 272 -19.76 -18.30 22.66
N PRO A 273 -18.63 -17.55 22.57
CA PRO A 273 -17.56 -17.64 23.55
C PRO A 273 -18.11 -17.39 24.98
N PHE A 274 -17.56 -18.06 25.96
CA PHE A 274 -18.06 -18.02 27.36
C PHE A 274 -18.19 -16.60 27.93
N SER A 275 -17.33 -15.69 27.48
CA SER A 275 -17.35 -14.26 27.90
C SER A 275 -18.45 -13.41 27.26
N ILE A 276 -19.13 -13.91 26.22
CA ILE A 276 -20.18 -13.19 25.51
C ILE A 276 -21.53 -13.74 25.95
N THR A 277 -22.24 -12.97 26.77
CA THR A 277 -23.54 -13.37 27.31
C THR A 277 -24.66 -12.56 26.62
N ARG A 278 -25.87 -13.07 26.68
CA ARG A 278 -27.07 -12.40 26.18
C ARG A 278 -27.24 -10.98 26.76
N GLU A 279 -26.90 -10.81 28.04
CA GLU A 279 -26.99 -9.50 28.70
C GLU A 279 -25.85 -8.56 28.24
N SER A 280 -24.62 -9.09 28.00
CA SER A 280 -23.49 -8.28 27.56
C SER A 280 -23.72 -7.64 26.18
N VAL A 281 -24.46 -8.30 25.29
CA VAL A 281 -24.75 -7.77 23.94
C VAL A 281 -25.87 -6.74 23.93
N ARG A 282 -26.68 -6.66 24.95
CA ARG A 282 -27.71 -5.65 25.09
C ARG A 282 -27.12 -4.25 25.07
N TYR A 283 -26.01 -4.05 25.76
CA TYR A 283 -25.24 -2.80 25.82
C TYR A 283 -24.02 -2.86 24.89
N TRP A 284 -24.21 -3.37 23.70
CA TRP A 284 -23.18 -3.66 22.72
C TRP A 284 -22.18 -2.52 22.54
N THR A 285 -20.90 -2.91 22.51
CA THR A 285 -19.77 -2.12 22.01
C THR A 285 -19.01 -2.97 21.00
N PRO A 286 -18.17 -2.39 20.13
CA PRO A 286 -17.36 -3.18 19.19
C PRO A 286 -16.59 -4.32 19.84
N SER A 287 -16.08 -4.13 21.05
CA SER A 287 -15.37 -5.15 21.81
C SER A 287 -16.27 -6.26 22.35
N SER A 288 -17.58 -6.04 22.51
CA SER A 288 -18.51 -7.01 23.09
C SER A 288 -18.65 -8.30 22.28
N THR A 289 -18.37 -8.25 20.98
CA THR A 289 -18.48 -9.38 20.06
C THR A 289 -17.14 -9.78 19.43
N GLU A 290 -16.03 -9.14 19.84
CA GLU A 290 -14.71 -9.36 19.21
C GLU A 290 -14.27 -10.83 19.21
N LEU A 291 -14.45 -11.54 20.29
CA LEU A 291 -14.10 -12.95 20.39
C LEU A 291 -14.98 -13.87 19.54
N TRP A 292 -16.17 -13.41 19.13
CA TRP A 292 -17.08 -14.20 18.29
C TRP A 292 -16.72 -14.15 16.80
N TRP A 293 -15.97 -13.13 16.36
CA TRP A 293 -15.59 -12.99 14.95
C TRP A 293 -14.88 -14.21 14.38
N THR A 294 -13.87 -14.74 15.05
CA THR A 294 -13.12 -15.88 14.54
C THR A 294 -13.96 -17.13 14.33
N PRO A 295 -14.77 -17.60 15.30
CA PRO A 295 -15.68 -18.73 15.07
C PRO A 295 -16.75 -18.45 14.02
N VAL A 296 -17.29 -17.22 13.96
CA VAL A 296 -18.28 -16.83 12.95
C VAL A 296 -17.67 -16.83 11.55
N LEU A 297 -16.50 -16.25 11.34
CA LEU A 297 -15.81 -16.30 10.04
C LEU A 297 -15.62 -17.73 9.56
N ARG A 298 -15.18 -18.61 10.46
CA ARG A 298 -14.99 -20.04 10.14
C ARG A 298 -16.30 -20.73 9.76
N ALA A 299 -17.36 -20.52 10.55
CA ALA A 299 -18.66 -21.08 10.30
C ALA A 299 -19.32 -20.60 9.01
N SER A 300 -19.09 -19.33 8.68
CA SER A 300 -19.56 -18.72 7.42
C SER A 300 -18.73 -19.13 6.19
N GLY A 301 -17.68 -19.93 6.36
CA GLY A 301 -16.79 -20.34 5.25
C GLY A 301 -15.91 -19.23 4.72
N ILE A 302 -15.65 -18.21 5.54
CA ILE A 302 -14.84 -17.06 5.16
C ILE A 302 -13.39 -17.28 5.60
N HIS A 303 -12.44 -17.13 4.66
CA HIS A 303 -11.04 -17.11 5.03
C HIS A 303 -10.68 -15.76 5.65
N ALA A 304 -10.18 -15.80 6.88
CA ALA A 304 -9.77 -14.60 7.61
C ALA A 304 -8.73 -13.80 6.80
N LEU A 305 -8.89 -12.48 6.77
CA LEU A 305 -7.86 -11.57 6.28
C LEU A 305 -6.55 -11.86 7.01
N LYS A 306 -5.47 -12.18 6.29
CA LYS A 306 -4.14 -12.28 6.90
C LYS A 306 -3.84 -10.93 7.56
N LYS A 307 -3.89 -10.89 8.89
CA LYS A 307 -3.65 -9.71 9.72
C LYS A 307 -2.28 -9.11 9.35
N LYS A 308 -2.24 -8.11 8.46
CA LYS A 308 -1.13 -7.17 8.43
C LYS A 308 -1.44 -6.11 9.48
N LYS A 309 -0.56 -5.99 10.50
CA LYS A 309 -0.63 -4.93 11.53
C LYS A 309 -0.91 -3.58 10.86
N GLY A 310 -2.04 -2.97 11.16
CA GLY A 310 -2.40 -1.60 10.74
C GLY A 310 -3.68 -1.43 9.91
N ALA A 311 -4.29 -2.47 9.33
CA ALA A 311 -5.48 -2.34 8.47
C ALA A 311 -6.83 -2.53 9.19
N LEU A 312 -6.83 -2.88 10.46
CA LEU A 312 -8.02 -3.18 11.25
C LEU A 312 -7.97 -2.47 12.63
N GLN A 313 -7.61 -1.20 12.66
CA GLN A 313 -7.87 -0.35 13.83
C GLN A 313 -9.24 0.31 13.62
N GLY A 314 -10.31 -0.38 13.99
CA GLY A 314 -11.66 0.13 13.89
C GLY A 314 -12.76 -0.93 13.75
N LEU A 315 -12.44 -2.23 13.88
CA LEU A 315 -13.45 -3.30 14.08
C LEU A 315 -13.73 -3.47 15.53
#